data_fcb3eca40ec358d1c46566aeb8a428a7
#
_entry.id   fcb3eca40ec358d1c46566aeb8a428a7
#
_cell.length_a   1.000
_cell.length_b   1.000
_cell.length_c   1.000
_cell.angle_alpha   90.00
_cell.angle_beta   90.00
_cell.angle_gamma   90.00
#
_symmetry.space_group_name_H-M   'P 1'
#
loop_
_entity.id
_entity.type
_entity.pdbx_description
1 polymer ?
#
loop_
_entity_poly.entity_id
_entity_poly.type
_entity_poly.pdbx_seq_one_letter_code
_entity_poly.pdbx_strand_id
1 'polypeptide(L)'
;MANGSGKPKPAFFIAVLVVVAGLVGIAFYRWNAKKAETAQSVGSGKIDMGSIKQQAGGGSGSSQAENPDPNSITTVKEYAFEPASRLPEVPGTADYAALGKPRVVKFAVNVWAGWAPIIWANQGSKPKKMWKDGKGGEFQVELVLADNPVDMGNTFAAGKVHIGWATVDMLPLVVNRMSRDPRTMPRVFQQIDWSNGGDGIVVRESIKSVSDLRGKNVVLAQNSPSHYFLLNMLLNGGVQPSEVHMDFTKDAFQAAAAFNQDKKYSAVVSWSPDIYNLTKTGMGNRMLVSTQTANRLIADVWFARADFARDNPEIIEGLVRGILEADEDLKTDASKQAVGKLMDEFYSLPAGPGLTMLGDAHWTNYAENRDFFLNQNNPTNFERTYNTAFLLYKAIRSVDTKVPFDQIMDFSVIKKLGSEPRFAEQKNEYEFKFTPTTGLDVNVESAVLTKTVTINFFPNSFDLHKQIPAKSGTGEVPYDPNVDYTIEEIAKLAGQFGAARIQISGHTDASMRGVADESLVRELSTRRANAVKEELVNKYKMNPNQFVVAGYGWDKPADPKDPDNHAKNRRVEIKVVPAEAQ
;
A
#
# COMPACT_ATOMS: atom_id res chain seq x y z
N MET A 1 -59.65 -17.11 -8.86
CA MET A 1 -59.58 -18.42 -9.53
C MET A 1 -58.92 -18.15 -10.87
N ALA A 2 -57.75 -18.55 -11.18
CA ALA A 2 -57.18 -19.82 -11.41
C ALA A 2 -55.64 -19.71 -11.29
N ASN A 3 -55.07 -20.61 -10.49
CA ASN A 3 -53.67 -20.96 -10.45
C ASN A 3 -53.29 -21.69 -11.74
N GLY A 4 -52.30 -21.20 -12.48
CA GLY A 4 -51.65 -21.84 -13.60
C GLY A 4 -50.16 -22.08 -13.31
N SER A 5 -49.81 -23.06 -12.47
CA SER A 5 -48.43 -23.56 -12.36
C SER A 5 -48.13 -24.45 -13.58
N GLY A 6 -47.79 -23.83 -14.70
CA GLY A 6 -47.31 -24.54 -15.88
C GLY A 6 -45.91 -25.12 -15.66
N LYS A 7 -45.77 -26.43 -15.48
CA LYS A 7 -44.47 -27.12 -15.54
C LYS A 7 -43.81 -26.81 -16.89
N PRO A 8 -42.52 -26.43 -16.92
CA PRO A 8 -41.85 -26.15 -18.19
C PRO A 8 -41.88 -27.37 -19.11
N LYS A 9 -42.21 -27.12 -20.38
CA LYS A 9 -42.32 -28.19 -21.41
C LYS A 9 -40.95 -28.85 -21.65
N PRO A 10 -40.89 -30.13 -22.00
CA PRO A 10 -39.63 -30.86 -22.28
C PRO A 10 -38.71 -30.12 -23.26
N ALA A 11 -39.28 -29.39 -24.23
CA ALA A 11 -38.54 -28.57 -25.20
C ALA A 11 -37.72 -27.46 -24.52
N PHE A 12 -38.12 -26.92 -23.38
CA PHE A 12 -37.36 -25.94 -22.63
C PHE A 12 -36.06 -26.53 -22.07
N PHE A 13 -36.13 -27.75 -21.51
CA PHE A 13 -34.93 -28.42 -20.99
C PHE A 13 -33.95 -28.82 -22.10
N ILE A 14 -34.45 -29.19 -23.27
CA ILE A 14 -33.61 -29.46 -24.45
C ILE A 14 -32.91 -28.19 -24.92
N ALA A 15 -33.62 -27.06 -24.98
CA ALA A 15 -33.00 -25.76 -25.34
C ALA A 15 -31.92 -25.31 -24.34
N VAL A 16 -32.17 -25.47 -23.03
CA VAL A 16 -31.17 -25.16 -22.00
C VAL A 16 -29.96 -26.09 -22.12
N LEU A 17 -30.15 -27.38 -22.37
CA LEU A 17 -29.07 -28.35 -22.57
C LEU A 17 -28.18 -27.99 -23.79
N VAL A 18 -28.80 -27.58 -24.90
CA VAL A 18 -28.07 -27.16 -26.10
C VAL A 18 -27.26 -25.89 -25.85
N VAL A 19 -27.81 -24.92 -25.12
CA VAL A 19 -27.09 -23.68 -24.75
C VAL A 19 -25.93 -24.00 -23.80
N VAL A 20 -26.14 -24.84 -22.79
CA VAL A 20 -25.08 -25.24 -21.85
C VAL A 20 -23.99 -26.03 -22.58
N ALA A 21 -24.35 -26.97 -23.45
CA ALA A 21 -23.37 -27.70 -24.26
C ALA A 21 -22.59 -26.80 -25.21
N GLY A 22 -23.22 -25.77 -25.79
CA GLY A 22 -22.57 -24.77 -26.62
C GLY A 22 -21.57 -23.92 -25.82
N LEU A 23 -21.94 -23.48 -24.62
CA LEU A 23 -21.04 -22.70 -23.72
C LEU A 23 -19.87 -23.54 -23.23
N VAL A 24 -20.11 -24.83 -22.89
CA VAL A 24 -19.03 -25.76 -22.51
C VAL A 24 -18.11 -26.04 -23.69
N GLY A 25 -18.64 -26.19 -24.89
CA GLY A 25 -17.86 -26.36 -26.13
C GLY A 25 -16.96 -25.14 -26.42
N ILE A 26 -17.50 -23.94 -26.29
CA ILE A 26 -16.75 -22.70 -26.46
C ILE A 26 -15.67 -22.53 -25.37
N ALA A 27 -15.99 -22.88 -24.13
CA ALA A 27 -15.03 -22.84 -23.03
C ALA A 27 -13.89 -23.85 -23.24
N PHE A 28 -14.23 -25.08 -23.69
CA PHE A 28 -13.25 -26.12 -23.99
C PHE A 28 -12.39 -25.78 -25.22
N TYR A 29 -12.98 -25.17 -26.27
CA TYR A 29 -12.25 -24.70 -27.42
C TYR A 29 -11.26 -23.58 -27.05
N ARG A 30 -11.69 -22.60 -26.27
CA ARG A 30 -10.82 -21.54 -25.76
C ARG A 30 -9.73 -22.05 -24.82
N TRP A 31 -10.03 -23.07 -24.01
CA TRP A 31 -9.04 -23.70 -23.14
C TRP A 31 -7.99 -24.48 -23.93
N ASN A 32 -8.41 -25.24 -24.97
CA ASN A 32 -7.47 -25.94 -25.86
C ASN A 32 -6.67 -24.99 -26.77
N ALA A 33 -7.26 -23.89 -27.25
CA ALA A 33 -6.53 -22.87 -28.01
C ALA A 33 -5.44 -22.21 -27.14
N LYS A 34 -5.75 -21.89 -25.88
CA LYS A 34 -4.74 -21.41 -24.91
C LYS A 34 -3.65 -22.44 -24.62
N LYS A 35 -4.00 -23.75 -24.57
CA LYS A 35 -3.00 -24.82 -24.40
C LYS A 35 -2.08 -24.96 -25.61
N ALA A 36 -2.57 -24.72 -26.82
CA ALA A 36 -1.76 -24.76 -28.03
C ALA A 36 -0.78 -23.57 -28.11
N GLU A 37 -1.22 -22.36 -27.71
CA GLU A 37 -0.32 -21.19 -27.58
C GLU A 37 0.75 -21.38 -26.49
N THR A 38 0.38 -22.01 -25.35
CA THR A 38 1.35 -22.28 -24.26
C THR A 38 2.31 -23.43 -24.61
N ALA A 39 1.90 -24.39 -25.45
CA ALA A 39 2.76 -25.51 -25.86
C ALA A 39 3.82 -25.11 -26.92
N GLN A 40 3.61 -24.00 -27.65
CA GLN A 40 4.63 -23.48 -28.57
C GLN A 40 5.72 -22.64 -27.90
N SER A 41 5.59 -22.29 -26.61
CA SER A 41 6.58 -21.50 -25.86
C SER A 41 7.42 -22.31 -24.85
N VAL A 42 7.19 -23.63 -24.71
CA VAL A 42 8.01 -24.52 -23.88
C VAL A 42 9.00 -25.29 -24.77
N GLY A 43 9.85 -24.58 -25.46
CA GLY A 43 11.12 -25.09 -25.92
C GLY A 43 12.09 -25.09 -24.75
N SER A 44 12.84 -26.19 -24.54
CA SER A 44 13.94 -26.34 -23.59
C SER A 44 15.04 -25.31 -23.89
N GLY A 45 14.77 -24.04 -23.64
CA GLY A 45 15.67 -22.91 -23.85
C GLY A 45 16.49 -22.66 -22.60
N LYS A 46 17.80 -22.88 -22.67
CA LYS A 46 18.74 -22.19 -21.79
C LYS A 46 18.33 -20.72 -21.72
N ILE A 47 18.12 -20.22 -20.49
CA ILE A 47 17.83 -18.80 -20.23
C ILE A 47 18.93 -18.00 -20.94
N ASP A 48 18.58 -17.25 -21.97
CA ASP A 48 19.52 -16.35 -22.64
C ASP A 48 19.83 -15.17 -21.73
N MET A 49 20.93 -15.32 -21.01
CA MET A 49 21.45 -14.33 -20.07
C MET A 49 21.94 -13.06 -20.77
N GLY A 50 22.13 -13.10 -22.10
CA GLY A 50 22.44 -11.91 -22.89
C GLY A 50 21.25 -10.97 -23.01
N SER A 51 20.05 -11.52 -23.23
CA SER A 51 18.81 -10.72 -23.29
C SER A 51 18.41 -10.18 -21.91
N ILE A 52 18.61 -10.97 -20.83
CA ILE A 52 18.40 -10.49 -19.44
C ILE A 52 19.44 -9.42 -19.08
N LYS A 53 20.68 -9.56 -19.50
CA LYS A 53 21.73 -8.55 -19.30
C LYS A 53 21.49 -7.29 -20.11
N GLN A 54 20.92 -7.39 -21.31
CA GLN A 54 20.48 -6.24 -22.10
C GLN A 54 19.24 -5.58 -21.50
N GLN A 55 18.31 -6.35 -20.95
CA GLN A 55 17.12 -5.83 -20.26
C GLN A 55 17.44 -5.30 -18.85
N ALA A 56 18.32 -5.93 -18.11
CA ALA A 56 18.73 -5.50 -16.75
C ALA A 56 19.93 -4.55 -16.72
N GLY A 57 20.67 -4.40 -17.80
CA GLY A 57 21.84 -3.53 -17.90
C GLY A 57 21.89 -2.66 -19.14
N GLY A 58 20.86 -2.68 -19.98
CA GLY A 58 20.79 -1.97 -21.23
C GLY A 58 19.52 -1.17 -21.45
N GLY A 59 18.61 -1.17 -20.47
CA GLY A 59 17.47 -0.27 -20.46
C GLY A 59 17.89 1.13 -20.04
N SER A 60 18.51 1.88 -20.95
CA SER A 60 18.64 3.34 -20.82
C SER A 60 17.29 4.07 -20.68
N GLY A 61 16.19 3.32 -20.47
CA GLY A 61 14.85 3.85 -20.36
C GLY A 61 14.36 4.05 -18.93
N SER A 62 14.76 3.22 -17.96
CA SER A 62 14.24 3.32 -16.58
C SER A 62 15.03 4.32 -15.73
N SER A 63 16.35 4.36 -15.86
CA SER A 63 17.15 5.41 -15.22
C SER A 63 16.94 6.79 -15.85
N GLN A 64 16.46 6.87 -17.09
CA GLN A 64 16.01 8.12 -17.70
C GLN A 64 14.61 8.54 -17.23
N ALA A 65 13.78 7.60 -16.73
CA ALA A 65 12.43 7.90 -16.30
C ALA A 65 12.39 8.78 -15.05
N GLU A 66 13.36 8.66 -14.12
CA GLU A 66 13.44 9.54 -12.94
C GLU A 66 14.43 10.71 -13.12
N ASN A 67 15.02 10.85 -14.29
CA ASN A 67 15.85 12.02 -14.61
C ASN A 67 14.98 13.12 -15.22
N PRO A 68 14.51 14.11 -14.45
CA PRO A 68 13.58 15.12 -14.95
C PRO A 68 14.24 15.99 -16.00
N ASP A 69 13.64 16.06 -17.19
CA ASP A 69 13.93 17.13 -18.14
C ASP A 69 13.45 18.45 -17.50
N PRO A 70 14.34 19.40 -17.11
CA PRO A 70 13.92 20.64 -16.45
C PRO A 70 13.00 21.50 -17.33
N ASN A 71 12.92 21.22 -18.63
CA ASN A 71 12.04 21.91 -19.58
C ASN A 71 10.74 21.13 -19.87
N SER A 72 10.54 19.98 -19.25
CA SER A 72 9.32 19.16 -19.42
C SER A 72 8.50 19.12 -18.15
N ILE A 73 7.17 19.08 -18.31
CA ILE A 73 6.22 18.91 -17.18
C ILE A 73 6.26 17.46 -16.68
N THR A 74 6.54 16.50 -17.54
CA THR A 74 6.60 15.08 -17.23
C THR A 74 7.97 14.51 -17.59
N THR A 75 8.44 13.57 -16.79
CA THR A 75 9.74 12.90 -16.97
C THR A 75 9.86 12.24 -18.34
N VAL A 76 8.78 11.63 -18.84
CA VAL A 76 8.69 11.11 -20.20
C VAL A 76 7.59 11.80 -20.99
N LYS A 77 7.71 11.82 -22.32
CA LYS A 77 6.72 12.44 -23.23
C LYS A 77 5.83 11.40 -23.91
N GLU A 78 6.38 10.23 -24.17
CA GLU A 78 5.69 9.15 -24.87
C GLU A 78 5.08 8.18 -23.86
N TYR A 79 3.96 7.58 -24.22
CA TYR A 79 3.29 6.57 -23.44
C TYR A 79 2.59 5.54 -24.32
N ALA A 80 2.44 4.34 -23.79
CA ALA A 80 1.67 3.27 -24.38
C ALA A 80 0.78 2.62 -23.33
N PHE A 81 -0.41 2.19 -23.73
CA PHE A 81 -1.31 1.47 -22.85
C PHE A 81 -1.04 -0.03 -22.89
N GLU A 82 -1.12 -0.65 -21.74
CA GLU A 82 -1.01 -2.08 -21.56
C GLU A 82 -2.36 -2.68 -21.15
N PRO A 83 -2.70 -3.89 -21.61
CA PRO A 83 -3.91 -4.56 -21.15
C PRO A 83 -3.79 -4.93 -19.67
N ALA A 84 -4.93 -4.94 -18.97
CA ALA A 84 -4.99 -5.45 -17.61
C ALA A 84 -4.45 -6.89 -17.55
N SER A 85 -3.43 -7.11 -16.75
CA SER A 85 -2.74 -8.40 -16.65
C SER A 85 -2.26 -8.67 -15.24
N ARG A 86 -2.04 -9.94 -14.92
CA ARG A 86 -1.28 -10.34 -13.73
C ARG A 86 0.20 -10.14 -13.97
N LEU A 87 0.98 -10.02 -12.90
CA LEU A 87 2.43 -10.11 -13.03
C LEU A 87 2.79 -11.46 -13.70
N PRO A 88 3.69 -11.46 -14.69
CA PRO A 88 4.08 -12.68 -15.37
C PRO A 88 4.80 -13.64 -14.41
N GLU A 89 4.65 -14.93 -14.65
CA GLU A 89 5.40 -15.97 -13.94
C GLU A 89 6.92 -15.77 -14.11
N VAL A 90 7.70 -16.22 -13.12
CA VAL A 90 9.15 -16.23 -13.29
C VAL A 90 9.56 -17.27 -14.34
N PRO A 91 10.50 -16.95 -15.25
CA PRO A 91 10.90 -17.87 -16.33
C PRO A 91 11.55 -19.17 -15.82
N GLY A 92 12.12 -19.13 -14.61
CA GLY A 92 12.76 -20.27 -13.98
C GLY A 92 13.42 -19.89 -12.66
N THR A 93 13.83 -20.92 -11.91
CA THR A 93 14.51 -20.77 -10.62
C THR A 93 15.87 -21.50 -10.66
N ALA A 94 16.84 -21.00 -9.92
CA ALA A 94 18.15 -21.61 -9.77
C ALA A 94 18.67 -21.41 -8.34
N ASP A 95 19.72 -22.11 -7.97
CA ASP A 95 20.46 -21.84 -6.73
C ASP A 95 21.04 -20.42 -6.76
N TYR A 96 21.17 -19.79 -5.60
CA TYR A 96 21.79 -18.48 -5.53
C TYR A 96 23.28 -18.53 -5.88
N ALA A 97 23.80 -17.43 -6.44
CA ALA A 97 25.20 -17.33 -6.81
C ALA A 97 26.12 -17.42 -5.57
N ALA A 98 27.14 -18.25 -5.62
CA ALA A 98 28.09 -18.36 -4.52
C ALA A 98 28.75 -17.02 -4.21
N LEU A 99 28.95 -16.74 -2.91
CA LEU A 99 29.45 -15.43 -2.45
C LEU A 99 30.90 -15.14 -2.87
N GLY A 100 31.74 -16.20 -3.12
CA GLY A 100 33.14 -16.04 -3.52
C GLY A 100 34.07 -15.66 -2.36
N LYS A 101 35.27 -15.19 -2.72
CA LYS A 101 36.28 -14.65 -1.79
C LYS A 101 36.90 -13.39 -2.41
N PRO A 102 36.63 -12.19 -1.85
CA PRO A 102 35.77 -11.92 -0.66
C PRO A 102 34.31 -12.32 -0.88
N ARG A 103 33.58 -12.51 0.21
CA ARG A 103 32.14 -12.77 0.17
C ARG A 103 31.42 -11.52 -0.33
N VAL A 104 30.77 -11.57 -1.49
CA VAL A 104 30.03 -10.43 -2.07
C VAL A 104 28.55 -10.75 -2.13
N VAL A 105 27.74 -9.97 -1.40
CA VAL A 105 26.28 -10.03 -1.44
C VAL A 105 25.79 -9.10 -2.53
N LYS A 106 24.97 -9.59 -3.45
CA LYS A 106 24.27 -8.77 -4.45
C LYS A 106 22.90 -8.39 -3.95
N PHE A 107 22.71 -7.09 -3.78
CA PHE A 107 21.50 -6.49 -3.25
C PHE A 107 20.83 -5.65 -4.34
N ALA A 108 19.64 -6.07 -4.79
CA ALA A 108 18.86 -5.33 -5.78
C ALA A 108 18.15 -4.14 -5.12
N VAL A 109 18.17 -2.99 -5.79
CA VAL A 109 17.45 -1.77 -5.42
C VAL A 109 16.84 -1.14 -6.69
N ASN A 110 15.84 -0.29 -6.51
CA ASN A 110 15.30 0.57 -7.58
C ASN A 110 15.77 2.03 -7.38
N VAL A 111 15.42 2.89 -8.32
CA VAL A 111 15.61 4.34 -8.18
C VAL A 111 14.59 4.88 -7.19
N TRP A 112 15.02 5.04 -5.95
CA TRP A 112 14.19 5.51 -4.84
C TRP A 112 15.02 6.10 -3.71
N ALA A 113 14.47 7.11 -3.04
CA ALA A 113 15.14 7.82 -1.93
C ALA A 113 15.33 6.95 -0.67
N GLY A 114 14.48 5.96 -0.47
CA GLY A 114 14.54 5.05 0.66
C GLY A 114 15.83 4.24 0.76
N TRP A 115 16.55 4.05 -0.34
CA TRP A 115 17.83 3.33 -0.37
C TRP A 115 19.02 4.17 0.08
N ALA A 116 18.85 5.45 0.40
CA ALA A 116 19.95 6.30 0.86
C ALA A 116 20.74 5.68 2.04
N PRO A 117 20.13 5.06 3.08
CA PRO A 117 20.90 4.45 4.17
C PRO A 117 21.85 3.33 3.70
N ILE A 118 21.41 2.42 2.83
CA ILE A 118 22.31 1.36 2.35
C ILE A 118 23.37 1.88 1.37
N ILE A 119 23.02 2.88 0.55
CA ILE A 119 23.99 3.55 -0.35
C ILE A 119 25.07 4.24 0.48
N TRP A 120 24.68 4.91 1.57
CA TRP A 120 25.61 5.52 2.52
C TRP A 120 26.46 4.49 3.24
N ALA A 121 25.83 3.46 3.84
CA ALA A 121 26.50 2.36 4.49
C ALA A 121 27.55 1.70 3.61
N ASN A 122 27.26 1.56 2.32
CA ASN A 122 28.15 0.91 1.34
C ASN A 122 29.14 1.86 0.66
N GLN A 123 29.02 3.18 0.89
CA GLN A 123 29.81 4.21 0.21
C GLN A 123 29.67 4.16 -1.33
N GLY A 124 28.44 4.02 -1.81
CA GLY A 124 28.07 3.88 -3.20
C GLY A 124 27.64 2.46 -3.58
N SER A 125 27.61 2.13 -4.88
CA SER A 125 27.06 0.86 -5.37
C SER A 125 28.06 -0.30 -5.42
N LYS A 126 29.38 -0.01 -5.45
CA LYS A 126 30.42 -1.03 -5.67
C LYS A 126 30.82 -1.75 -4.38
N PRO A 127 31.25 -3.01 -4.46
CA PRO A 127 31.67 -3.81 -3.31
C PRO A 127 33.06 -3.41 -2.82
N LYS A 128 33.22 -2.18 -2.35
CA LYS A 128 34.50 -1.63 -1.87
C LYS A 128 34.61 -1.64 -0.36
N LYS A 129 33.51 -1.33 0.33
CA LYS A 129 33.49 -1.29 1.79
C LYS A 129 33.31 -2.68 2.37
N MET A 130 34.06 -2.96 3.46
CA MET A 130 33.87 -4.18 4.24
C MET A 130 32.78 -3.96 5.28
N TRP A 131 31.80 -4.86 5.28
CA TRP A 131 30.75 -4.97 6.28
C TRP A 131 31.13 -6.01 7.30
N LYS A 132 30.62 -5.89 8.52
CA LYS A 132 30.74 -6.91 9.57
C LYS A 132 29.48 -7.74 9.63
N ASP A 133 29.62 -9.06 9.64
CA ASP A 133 28.50 -9.97 9.88
C ASP A 133 28.24 -10.17 11.38
N GLY A 134 27.12 -10.82 11.73
CA GLY A 134 26.70 -11.04 13.12
C GLY A 134 27.61 -11.96 13.94
N LYS A 135 28.65 -12.55 13.33
CA LYS A 135 29.66 -13.40 13.98
C LYS A 135 31.07 -12.78 13.96
N GLY A 136 31.20 -11.53 13.51
CA GLY A 136 32.46 -10.81 13.41
C GLY A 136 33.27 -11.12 12.14
N GLY A 137 32.72 -11.91 11.21
CA GLY A 137 33.27 -12.10 9.87
C GLY A 137 33.03 -10.88 8.98
N GLU A 138 33.64 -10.92 7.77
CA GLU A 138 33.56 -9.80 6.84
C GLU A 138 32.89 -10.20 5.52
N PHE A 139 32.15 -9.25 4.93
CA PHE A 139 31.55 -9.38 3.60
C PHE A 139 31.50 -8.02 2.92
N GLN A 140 31.22 -8.01 1.63
CA GLN A 140 31.01 -6.82 0.82
C GLN A 140 29.61 -6.83 0.21
N VAL A 141 29.10 -5.66 -0.16
CA VAL A 141 27.81 -5.52 -0.81
C VAL A 141 27.99 -4.86 -2.18
N GLU A 142 27.39 -5.47 -3.19
CA GLU A 142 27.21 -4.88 -4.52
C GLU A 142 25.75 -4.49 -4.66
N LEU A 143 25.46 -3.18 -4.78
CA LEU A 143 24.11 -2.71 -5.09
C LEU A 143 23.87 -2.84 -6.59
N VAL A 144 22.80 -3.55 -6.94
CA VAL A 144 22.41 -3.81 -8.33
C VAL A 144 21.13 -3.04 -8.62
N LEU A 145 21.20 -2.10 -9.55
CA LEU A 145 20.00 -1.38 -10.00
C LEU A 145 19.11 -2.33 -10.80
N ALA A 146 17.93 -2.61 -10.28
CA ALA A 146 16.90 -3.46 -10.89
C ALA A 146 15.53 -2.79 -10.68
N ASP A 147 15.28 -1.75 -11.44
CA ASP A 147 14.18 -0.81 -11.26
C ASP A 147 12.82 -1.44 -11.59
N ASN A 148 12.75 -2.24 -12.64
CA ASN A 148 11.53 -2.94 -13.01
C ASN A 148 11.25 -4.12 -12.06
N PRO A 149 10.08 -4.20 -11.40
CA PRO A 149 9.76 -5.29 -10.46
C PRO A 149 9.72 -6.69 -11.09
N VAL A 150 9.38 -6.78 -12.39
CA VAL A 150 9.35 -8.07 -13.12
C VAL A 150 10.78 -8.57 -13.31
N ASP A 151 11.68 -7.70 -13.75
CA ASP A 151 13.09 -8.04 -13.99
C ASP A 151 13.82 -8.31 -12.68
N MET A 152 13.56 -7.53 -11.63
CA MET A 152 14.05 -7.80 -10.30
C MET A 152 13.63 -9.20 -9.83
N GLY A 153 12.34 -9.53 -9.93
CA GLY A 153 11.83 -10.84 -9.57
C GLY A 153 12.44 -11.99 -10.39
N ASN A 154 12.64 -11.80 -11.69
CA ASN A 154 13.30 -12.79 -12.56
C ASN A 154 14.77 -13.01 -12.16
N THR A 155 15.48 -11.92 -11.88
CA THR A 155 16.89 -11.95 -11.47
C THR A 155 17.05 -12.60 -10.10
N PHE A 156 16.14 -12.31 -9.17
CA PHE A 156 16.07 -12.91 -7.84
C PHE A 156 15.77 -14.41 -7.91
N ALA A 157 14.76 -14.82 -8.67
CA ALA A 157 14.42 -16.24 -8.84
C ALA A 157 15.57 -17.04 -9.49
N ALA A 158 16.26 -16.44 -10.45
CA ALA A 158 17.43 -17.03 -11.10
C ALA A 158 18.70 -17.04 -10.21
N GLY A 159 18.63 -16.58 -8.96
CA GLY A 159 19.75 -16.58 -8.01
C GLY A 159 20.88 -15.61 -8.35
N LYS A 160 20.64 -14.64 -9.24
CA LYS A 160 21.66 -13.65 -9.65
C LYS A 160 21.86 -12.54 -8.63
N VAL A 161 20.82 -12.24 -7.86
CA VAL A 161 20.87 -11.41 -6.66
C VAL A 161 20.40 -12.22 -5.46
N HIS A 162 20.93 -11.90 -4.28
CA HIS A 162 20.62 -12.59 -3.02
C HIS A 162 19.46 -11.90 -2.30
N ILE A 163 19.36 -10.59 -2.50
CA ILE A 163 18.40 -9.68 -1.86
C ILE A 163 17.58 -8.99 -2.95
N GLY A 164 16.29 -8.90 -2.73
CA GLY A 164 15.32 -8.16 -3.54
C GLY A 164 14.63 -7.07 -2.74
N TRP A 165 13.86 -6.24 -3.43
CA TRP A 165 13.10 -5.15 -2.86
C TRP A 165 11.62 -5.25 -3.26
N ALA A 166 10.75 -4.72 -2.44
CA ALA A 166 9.35 -4.44 -2.76
C ALA A 166 8.78 -3.43 -1.76
N THR A 167 7.68 -2.79 -2.13
CA THR A 167 6.78 -2.25 -1.13
C THR A 167 5.96 -3.39 -0.49
N VAL A 168 5.51 -3.22 0.75
CA VAL A 168 4.73 -4.27 1.46
C VAL A 168 3.43 -4.60 0.72
N ASP A 169 2.83 -3.63 0.06
CA ASP A 169 1.65 -3.83 -0.79
C ASP A 169 1.95 -4.69 -2.03
N MET A 170 3.15 -4.63 -2.59
CA MET A 170 3.57 -5.47 -3.70
C MET A 170 3.92 -6.91 -3.29
N LEU A 171 4.21 -7.16 -2.01
CA LEU A 171 4.63 -8.49 -1.55
C LEU A 171 3.64 -9.61 -1.90
N PRO A 172 2.29 -9.45 -1.82
CA PRO A 172 1.38 -10.49 -2.26
C PRO A 172 1.60 -10.91 -3.73
N LEU A 173 1.93 -9.95 -4.60
CA LEU A 173 2.23 -10.20 -6.02
C LEU A 173 3.56 -10.92 -6.19
N VAL A 174 4.61 -10.47 -5.48
CA VAL A 174 5.95 -11.06 -5.52
C VAL A 174 5.93 -12.48 -4.98
N VAL A 175 5.32 -12.69 -3.81
CA VAL A 175 5.21 -14.01 -3.17
C VAL A 175 4.46 -15.00 -4.05
N ASN A 176 3.37 -14.58 -4.71
CA ASN A 176 2.62 -15.43 -5.63
C ASN A 176 3.50 -15.94 -6.78
N ARG A 177 4.39 -15.08 -7.32
CA ARG A 177 5.36 -15.47 -8.37
C ARG A 177 6.44 -16.45 -7.88
N MET A 178 6.86 -16.32 -6.61
CA MET A 178 7.96 -17.10 -6.02
C MET A 178 7.51 -18.40 -5.36
N SER A 179 6.20 -18.59 -5.12
CA SER A 179 5.64 -19.69 -4.31
C SER A 179 5.87 -21.10 -4.86
N ARG A 180 6.25 -21.23 -6.13
CA ARG A 180 6.50 -22.54 -6.77
C ARG A 180 7.81 -23.19 -6.34
N ASP A 181 8.78 -22.40 -5.89
CA ASP A 181 10.06 -22.89 -5.42
C ASP A 181 10.36 -22.34 -4.02
N PRO A 182 10.36 -23.16 -2.97
CA PRO A 182 10.58 -22.71 -1.61
C PRO A 182 11.93 -22.03 -1.39
N ARG A 183 12.95 -22.27 -2.25
CA ARG A 183 14.25 -21.60 -2.17
C ARG A 183 14.12 -20.10 -2.44
N THR A 184 13.22 -19.72 -3.33
CA THR A 184 13.03 -18.35 -3.78
C THR A 184 12.01 -17.56 -2.96
N MET A 185 11.36 -18.19 -1.98
CA MET A 185 10.40 -17.48 -1.12
C MET A 185 11.06 -16.27 -0.45
N PRO A 186 10.46 -15.08 -0.53
CA PRO A 186 10.93 -13.90 0.15
C PRO A 186 10.94 -14.08 1.68
N ARG A 187 12.01 -13.61 2.32
CA ARG A 187 12.11 -13.43 3.78
C ARG A 187 12.39 -11.98 4.06
N VAL A 188 11.41 -11.26 4.59
CA VAL A 188 11.48 -9.84 4.91
C VAL A 188 12.08 -9.67 6.31
N PHE A 189 13.11 -8.84 6.43
CA PHE A 189 13.86 -8.65 7.68
C PHE A 189 13.78 -7.23 8.24
N GLN A 190 13.54 -6.24 7.37
CA GLN A 190 13.61 -4.84 7.74
C GLN A 190 12.70 -4.01 6.84
N GLN A 191 12.02 -3.04 7.44
CA GLN A 191 11.42 -1.92 6.74
C GLN A 191 12.50 -0.88 6.49
N ILE A 192 12.54 -0.33 5.28
CA ILE A 192 13.51 0.70 4.89
C ILE A 192 12.94 2.08 5.15
N ASP A 193 11.73 2.33 4.67
CA ASP A 193 11.10 3.64 4.78
C ASP A 193 9.56 3.57 4.71
N TRP A 194 8.98 4.74 4.89
CA TRP A 194 7.65 5.10 4.42
C TRP A 194 7.80 6.13 3.31
N SER A 195 7.05 5.97 2.21
CA SER A 195 6.88 7.06 1.25
C SER A 195 6.27 8.28 1.95
N ASN A 196 6.91 9.43 1.81
CA ASN A 196 6.60 10.68 2.53
C ASN A 196 6.37 11.84 1.55
N GLY A 197 5.30 11.78 0.79
CA GLY A 197 4.97 12.76 -0.25
C GLY A 197 5.40 12.32 -1.65
N GLY A 198 6.21 11.26 -1.75
CA GLY A 198 6.73 10.75 -3.03
C GLY A 198 5.66 10.17 -3.96
N ASP A 199 4.54 9.66 -3.44
CA ASP A 199 3.42 9.10 -4.22
C ASP A 199 2.17 9.96 -4.10
N GLY A 200 1.34 10.01 -5.17
CA GLY A 200 0.13 10.83 -5.12
C GLY A 200 -0.90 10.55 -6.20
N ILE A 201 -2.12 10.98 -5.93
CA ILE A 201 -3.23 11.04 -6.88
C ILE A 201 -3.43 12.49 -7.27
N VAL A 202 -3.08 12.81 -8.52
CA VAL A 202 -3.31 14.12 -9.12
C VAL A 202 -4.61 14.08 -9.92
N VAL A 203 -5.45 15.08 -9.75
CA VAL A 203 -6.77 15.15 -10.37
C VAL A 203 -7.01 16.50 -11.05
N ARG A 204 -7.98 16.52 -11.98
CA ARG A 204 -8.50 17.79 -12.50
C ARG A 204 -9.21 18.55 -11.37
N GLU A 205 -9.22 19.89 -11.41
CA GLU A 205 -9.77 20.76 -10.37
C GLU A 205 -11.23 20.48 -10.01
N SER A 206 -12.00 19.88 -10.91
CA SER A 206 -13.41 19.51 -10.67
C SER A 206 -13.58 18.35 -9.69
N ILE A 207 -12.57 17.53 -9.48
CA ILE A 207 -12.57 16.42 -8.53
C ILE A 207 -12.15 16.95 -7.16
N LYS A 208 -13.00 16.79 -6.15
CA LYS A 208 -12.75 17.31 -4.80
C LYS A 208 -12.47 16.22 -3.77
N SER A 209 -13.02 15.03 -3.98
CA SER A 209 -12.92 13.87 -3.09
C SER A 209 -12.76 12.57 -3.87
N VAL A 210 -12.38 11.50 -3.18
CA VAL A 210 -12.26 10.15 -3.77
C VAL A 210 -13.62 9.69 -4.35
N SER A 211 -14.75 10.06 -3.76
CA SER A 211 -16.07 9.67 -4.26
C SER A 211 -16.39 10.27 -5.64
N ASP A 212 -15.75 11.37 -6.02
CA ASP A 212 -15.95 12.01 -7.33
C ASP A 212 -15.28 11.24 -8.47
N LEU A 213 -14.47 10.23 -8.15
CA LEU A 213 -13.85 9.35 -9.13
C LEU A 213 -14.82 8.33 -9.75
N ARG A 214 -16.04 8.18 -9.21
CA ARG A 214 -17.06 7.30 -9.82
C ARG A 214 -17.34 7.68 -11.27
N GLY A 215 -17.27 6.69 -12.15
CA GLY A 215 -17.46 6.85 -13.60
C GLY A 215 -16.37 7.66 -14.30
N LYS A 216 -15.25 7.92 -13.65
CA LYS A 216 -14.12 8.68 -14.24
C LYS A 216 -13.05 7.76 -14.81
N ASN A 217 -12.30 8.32 -15.78
CA ASN A 217 -11.11 7.67 -16.31
C ASN A 217 -9.90 8.05 -15.47
N VAL A 218 -9.17 7.04 -15.01
CA VAL A 218 -7.95 7.15 -14.22
C VAL A 218 -6.84 6.39 -14.94
N VAL A 219 -5.67 7.00 -15.05
CA VAL A 219 -4.50 6.36 -15.65
C VAL A 219 -3.42 6.11 -14.60
N LEU A 220 -2.78 4.93 -14.64
CA LEU A 220 -1.80 4.49 -13.64
C LEU A 220 -0.97 3.30 -14.14
N ALA A 221 0.12 3.00 -13.45
CA ALA A 221 0.85 1.75 -13.65
C ALA A 221 0.16 0.61 -12.88
N GLN A 222 -0.08 -0.53 -13.56
CA GLN A 222 -0.68 -1.70 -12.95
C GLN A 222 0.34 -2.47 -12.09
N ASN A 223 -0.17 -3.17 -11.05
CA ASN A 223 0.65 -4.03 -10.16
C ASN A 223 1.84 -3.29 -9.50
N SER A 224 1.65 -2.04 -9.20
CA SER A 224 2.62 -1.11 -8.62
C SER A 224 2.06 -0.44 -7.35
N PRO A 225 2.87 0.30 -6.57
CA PRO A 225 2.37 1.14 -5.47
C PRO A 225 1.23 2.07 -5.88
N SER A 226 1.27 2.64 -7.09
CA SER A 226 0.18 3.49 -7.62
C SER A 226 -1.14 2.73 -7.72
N HIS A 227 -1.11 1.45 -8.12
CA HIS A 227 -2.33 0.63 -8.20
C HIS A 227 -2.91 0.35 -6.82
N TYR A 228 -2.06 -0.04 -5.87
CA TYR A 228 -2.48 -0.23 -4.48
C TYR A 228 -3.04 1.05 -3.88
N PHE A 229 -2.35 2.19 -4.09
CA PHE A 229 -2.79 3.49 -3.59
C PHE A 229 -4.23 3.79 -4.05
N LEU A 230 -4.50 3.69 -5.35
CA LEU A 230 -5.84 3.93 -5.89
C LEU A 230 -6.86 2.97 -5.27
N LEU A 231 -6.59 1.66 -5.28
CA LEU A 231 -7.51 0.65 -4.74
C LEU A 231 -7.84 0.89 -3.26
N ASN A 232 -6.82 1.27 -2.46
CA ASN A 232 -6.99 1.59 -1.05
C ASN A 232 -7.87 2.83 -0.84
N MET A 233 -7.62 3.89 -1.62
CA MET A 233 -8.43 5.11 -1.56
C MET A 233 -9.88 4.85 -1.97
N LEU A 234 -10.10 4.12 -3.06
CA LEU A 234 -11.44 3.78 -3.53
C LEU A 234 -12.20 2.97 -2.47
N LEU A 235 -11.58 1.93 -1.91
CA LEU A 235 -12.20 1.11 -0.86
C LEU A 235 -12.61 1.96 0.35
N ASN A 236 -11.70 2.79 0.85
CA ASN A 236 -11.96 3.64 2.01
C ASN A 236 -12.95 4.78 1.71
N GLY A 237 -13.00 5.26 0.47
CA GLY A 237 -13.97 6.26 -0.01
C GLY A 237 -15.32 5.66 -0.41
N GLY A 238 -15.54 4.36 -0.21
CA GLY A 238 -16.81 3.69 -0.55
C GLY A 238 -17.08 3.59 -2.05
N VAL A 239 -16.01 3.59 -2.87
CA VAL A 239 -16.09 3.45 -4.33
C VAL A 239 -15.59 2.05 -4.72
N GLN A 240 -16.39 1.31 -5.48
CA GLN A 240 -15.94 0.03 -5.99
C GLN A 240 -14.93 0.23 -7.13
N PRO A 241 -13.86 -0.58 -7.24
CA PRO A 241 -12.93 -0.49 -8.37
C PRO A 241 -13.62 -0.59 -9.73
N SER A 242 -14.72 -1.36 -9.84
CA SER A 242 -15.52 -1.48 -11.05
C SER A 242 -16.32 -0.22 -11.42
N GLU A 243 -16.44 0.74 -10.52
CA GLU A 243 -17.08 2.04 -10.77
C GLU A 243 -16.12 3.07 -11.37
N VAL A 244 -14.83 2.71 -11.58
CA VAL A 244 -13.78 3.57 -12.13
C VAL A 244 -13.19 2.92 -13.38
N HIS A 245 -12.99 3.70 -14.43
CA HIS A 245 -12.33 3.22 -15.65
C HIS A 245 -10.82 3.40 -15.53
N MET A 246 -10.08 2.30 -15.39
CA MET A 246 -8.63 2.30 -15.23
C MET A 246 -7.96 1.94 -16.54
N ASP A 247 -7.13 2.86 -17.07
CA ASP A 247 -6.22 2.59 -18.17
C ASP A 247 -4.80 2.42 -17.60
N PHE A 248 -4.09 1.38 -18.05
CA PHE A 248 -2.79 1.03 -17.52
C PHE A 248 -1.67 1.38 -18.47
N THR A 249 -0.56 1.85 -17.91
CA THR A 249 0.70 2.11 -18.61
C THR A 249 1.81 1.24 -18.01
N LYS A 250 2.94 1.16 -18.72
CA LYS A 250 4.10 0.37 -18.29
C LYS A 250 4.67 0.82 -16.94
N ASP A 251 4.69 2.13 -16.72
CA ASP A 251 5.21 2.76 -15.50
C ASP A 251 4.41 4.03 -15.18
N ALA A 252 4.64 4.60 -14.00
CA ALA A 252 3.91 5.75 -13.50
C ALA A 252 4.25 7.05 -14.24
N PHE A 253 5.43 7.16 -14.84
CA PHE A 253 5.84 8.35 -15.61
C PHE A 253 5.10 8.40 -16.95
N GLN A 254 4.88 7.25 -17.60
CA GLN A 254 4.01 7.17 -18.77
C GLN A 254 2.56 7.50 -18.42
N ALA A 255 2.08 7.10 -17.23
CA ALA A 255 0.76 7.51 -16.75
C ALA A 255 0.66 9.03 -16.59
N ALA A 256 1.67 9.66 -16.00
CA ALA A 256 1.75 11.11 -15.87
C ALA A 256 1.75 11.82 -17.23
N ALA A 257 2.50 11.30 -18.21
CA ALA A 257 2.52 11.81 -19.59
C ALA A 257 1.16 11.70 -20.27
N ALA A 258 0.49 10.54 -20.15
CA ALA A 258 -0.86 10.32 -20.67
C ALA A 258 -1.87 11.30 -20.07
N PHE A 259 -1.86 11.48 -18.74
CA PHE A 259 -2.73 12.45 -18.07
C PHE A 259 -2.46 13.88 -18.53
N ASN A 260 -1.19 14.27 -18.67
CA ASN A 260 -0.84 15.61 -19.12
C ASN A 260 -1.36 15.91 -20.54
N GLN A 261 -1.29 14.94 -21.45
CA GLN A 261 -1.61 15.11 -22.86
C GLN A 261 -3.08 14.87 -23.17
N ASP A 262 -3.75 13.91 -22.49
CA ASP A 262 -5.13 13.52 -22.80
C ASP A 262 -6.10 14.00 -21.70
N LYS A 263 -6.99 14.93 -22.09
CA LYS A 263 -7.99 15.52 -21.17
C LYS A 263 -9.13 14.56 -20.81
N LYS A 264 -9.22 13.37 -21.41
CA LYS A 264 -10.20 12.36 -20.99
C LYS A 264 -9.94 11.85 -19.58
N TYR A 265 -8.67 11.89 -19.10
CA TYR A 265 -8.32 11.46 -17.78
C TYR A 265 -8.67 12.51 -16.74
N SER A 266 -9.48 12.11 -15.76
CA SER A 266 -9.85 12.92 -14.60
C SER A 266 -8.81 12.81 -13.47
N ALA A 267 -8.06 11.72 -13.44
CA ALA A 267 -7.02 11.45 -12.44
C ALA A 267 -5.85 10.65 -13.02
N VAL A 268 -4.69 10.82 -12.39
CA VAL A 268 -3.50 9.99 -12.55
C VAL A 268 -2.98 9.60 -11.16
N VAL A 269 -2.48 8.38 -11.05
CA VAL A 269 -1.70 7.96 -9.87
C VAL A 269 -0.28 7.72 -10.32
N SER A 270 0.64 8.45 -9.71
CA SER A 270 2.05 8.45 -10.08
C SER A 270 2.89 8.81 -8.85
N TRP A 271 4.19 8.95 -9.05
CA TRP A 271 5.11 9.40 -8.02
C TRP A 271 5.98 10.58 -8.47
N SER A 272 6.83 11.06 -7.58
CA SER A 272 7.71 12.19 -7.83
C SER A 272 8.72 11.89 -8.95
N PRO A 273 9.17 12.90 -9.72
CA PRO A 273 8.83 14.32 -9.57
C PRO A 273 7.53 14.73 -10.29
N ASP A 274 6.92 13.87 -11.10
CA ASP A 274 5.84 14.22 -12.02
C ASP A 274 4.58 14.71 -11.30
N ILE A 275 4.23 14.11 -10.14
CA ILE A 275 3.07 14.55 -9.35
C ILE A 275 3.18 16.02 -8.93
N TYR A 276 4.37 16.49 -8.61
CA TYR A 276 4.61 17.88 -8.24
C TYR A 276 4.56 18.81 -9.45
N ASN A 277 5.13 18.39 -10.56
CA ASN A 277 5.11 19.17 -11.79
C ASN A 277 3.69 19.35 -12.33
N LEU A 278 2.89 18.29 -12.31
CA LEU A 278 1.49 18.32 -12.74
C LEU A 278 0.59 19.21 -11.88
N THR A 279 0.97 19.48 -10.63
CA THR A 279 0.19 20.31 -9.70
C THR A 279 0.70 21.74 -9.56
N LYS A 280 1.70 22.14 -10.35
CA LYS A 280 2.17 23.54 -10.39
C LYS A 280 1.04 24.50 -10.74
N THR A 281 1.12 25.72 -10.22
CA THR A 281 0.14 26.78 -10.48
C THR A 281 -0.08 26.96 -11.99
N GLY A 282 -1.34 27.04 -12.40
CA GLY A 282 -1.74 27.21 -13.80
C GLY A 282 -1.91 25.93 -14.60
N MET A 283 -1.63 24.75 -14.04
CA MET A 283 -1.82 23.47 -14.72
C MET A 283 -3.29 22.99 -14.78
N GLY A 284 -4.19 23.60 -13.98
CA GLY A 284 -5.61 23.20 -13.89
C GLY A 284 -5.80 21.82 -13.23
N ASN A 285 -4.84 21.42 -12.41
CA ASN A 285 -4.83 20.17 -11.67
C ASN A 285 -4.56 20.44 -10.19
N ARG A 286 -4.88 19.48 -9.35
CA ARG A 286 -4.57 19.54 -7.92
C ARG A 286 -4.16 18.17 -7.39
N MET A 287 -3.37 18.16 -6.32
CA MET A 287 -3.15 16.98 -5.53
C MET A 287 -4.45 16.65 -4.79
N LEU A 288 -5.04 15.47 -5.03
CA LEU A 288 -6.16 14.99 -4.25
C LEU A 288 -5.67 14.45 -2.91
N VAL A 289 -4.70 13.58 -2.96
CA VAL A 289 -4.05 12.98 -1.79
C VAL A 289 -2.66 12.51 -2.18
N SER A 290 -1.69 12.65 -1.27
CA SER A 290 -0.34 12.09 -1.42
C SER A 290 0.08 11.34 -0.15
N THR A 291 1.21 10.66 -0.23
CA THR A 291 1.83 10.02 0.94
C THR A 291 2.37 11.03 1.97
N GLN A 292 2.34 12.33 1.71
CA GLN A 292 2.53 13.35 2.75
C GLN A 292 1.39 13.33 3.77
N THR A 293 0.14 13.08 3.31
CA THR A 293 -1.05 12.96 4.16
C THR A 293 -1.30 11.51 4.57
N ALA A 294 -1.21 10.58 3.60
CA ALA A 294 -1.31 9.14 3.82
C ALA A 294 0.08 8.54 4.11
N ASN A 295 0.76 9.08 5.10
CA ASN A 295 2.19 8.93 5.34
C ASN A 295 2.61 7.55 5.89
N ARG A 296 1.67 6.65 6.15
CA ARG A 296 1.91 5.24 6.53
C ARG A 296 1.13 4.28 5.63
N LEU A 297 1.03 4.61 4.35
CA LEU A 297 0.33 3.80 3.36
C LEU A 297 1.28 2.89 2.56
N ILE A 298 2.40 3.43 2.09
CA ILE A 298 3.39 2.73 1.26
C ILE A 298 4.68 2.59 2.05
N ALA A 299 5.08 1.35 2.34
CA ALA A 299 6.27 0.99 3.09
C ALA A 299 7.22 0.17 2.22
N ASP A 300 8.46 0.58 2.08
CA ASP A 300 9.49 -0.19 1.41
C ASP A 300 10.16 -1.18 2.35
N VAL A 301 10.42 -2.37 1.83
CA VAL A 301 11.12 -3.44 2.53
C VAL A 301 12.13 -4.09 1.60
N TRP A 302 13.17 -4.67 2.17
CA TRP A 302 13.99 -5.63 1.46
C TRP A 302 13.75 -7.04 1.99
N PHE A 303 14.02 -8.01 1.14
CA PHE A 303 13.88 -9.41 1.48
C PHE A 303 15.01 -10.24 0.88
N ALA A 304 15.41 -11.29 1.60
CA ALA A 304 16.34 -12.26 1.11
C ALA A 304 15.62 -13.48 0.53
N ARG A 305 16.32 -14.23 -0.33
CA ARG A 305 15.90 -15.57 -0.71
C ARG A 305 15.91 -16.48 0.53
N ALA A 306 14.93 -17.37 0.64
CA ALA A 306 14.81 -18.27 1.80
C ALA A 306 16.03 -19.18 1.96
N ASP A 307 16.60 -19.70 0.85
CA ASP A 307 17.81 -20.50 0.88
C ASP A 307 19.04 -19.69 1.33
N PHE A 308 19.21 -18.48 0.80
CA PHE A 308 20.31 -17.59 1.18
C PHE A 308 20.23 -17.18 2.66
N ALA A 309 19.05 -16.80 3.14
CA ALA A 309 18.83 -16.39 4.53
C ALA A 309 19.09 -17.54 5.52
N ARG A 310 18.69 -18.77 5.17
CA ARG A 310 18.95 -19.96 5.97
C ARG A 310 20.45 -20.26 6.08
N ASP A 311 21.18 -20.13 4.97
CA ASP A 311 22.58 -20.51 4.87
C ASP A 311 23.53 -19.41 5.40
N ASN A 312 23.08 -18.14 5.44
CA ASN A 312 23.89 -16.98 5.81
C ASN A 312 23.18 -16.03 6.82
N PRO A 313 22.64 -16.53 7.95
CA PRO A 313 21.90 -15.69 8.90
C PRO A 313 22.75 -14.57 9.52
N GLU A 314 24.07 -14.78 9.65
CA GLU A 314 25.01 -13.76 10.14
C GLU A 314 25.17 -12.58 9.18
N ILE A 315 25.09 -12.82 7.87
CA ILE A 315 25.13 -11.76 6.86
C ILE A 315 23.83 -10.94 6.92
N ILE A 316 22.69 -11.60 7.07
CA ILE A 316 21.40 -10.91 7.27
C ILE A 316 21.46 -9.98 8.47
N GLU A 317 21.99 -10.44 9.61
CA GLU A 317 22.18 -9.60 10.79
C GLU A 317 23.10 -8.41 10.51
N GLY A 318 24.21 -8.62 9.80
CA GLY A 318 25.13 -7.56 9.41
C GLY A 318 24.49 -6.52 8.50
N LEU A 319 23.62 -6.94 7.56
CA LEU A 319 22.85 -6.02 6.70
C LEU A 319 21.87 -5.17 7.49
N VAL A 320 21.01 -5.79 8.31
CA VAL A 320 20.02 -5.06 9.13
C VAL A 320 20.72 -4.04 10.03
N ARG A 321 21.77 -4.48 10.74
CA ARG A 321 22.56 -3.63 11.63
C ARG A 321 23.18 -2.45 10.88
N GLY A 322 23.88 -2.73 9.79
CA GLY A 322 24.62 -1.71 9.05
C GLY A 322 23.71 -0.67 8.39
N ILE A 323 22.49 -1.06 7.96
CA ILE A 323 21.50 -0.14 7.43
C ILE A 323 20.93 0.75 8.54
N LEU A 324 20.57 0.19 9.71
CA LEU A 324 20.09 0.96 10.85
C LEU A 324 21.15 1.92 11.41
N GLU A 325 22.42 1.53 11.41
CA GLU A 325 23.53 2.42 11.79
C GLU A 325 23.71 3.57 10.81
N ALA A 326 23.56 3.29 9.52
CA ALA A 326 23.66 4.30 8.48
C ALA A 326 22.49 5.30 8.50
N ASP A 327 21.30 4.87 8.89
CA ASP A 327 20.16 5.75 9.09
C ASP A 327 20.49 6.82 10.17
N GLU A 328 21.07 6.41 11.31
CA GLU A 328 21.53 7.33 12.34
C GLU A 328 22.60 8.30 11.85
N ASP A 329 23.52 7.84 11.00
CA ASP A 329 24.57 8.68 10.41
C ASP A 329 24.02 9.75 9.45
N LEU A 330 22.88 9.49 8.81
CA LEU A 330 22.26 10.37 7.82
C LEU A 330 21.44 11.53 8.43
N LYS A 331 21.46 11.71 9.74
CA LYS A 331 20.72 12.80 10.42
C LYS A 331 21.36 14.18 10.22
N THR A 332 22.60 14.27 9.74
CA THR A 332 23.28 15.55 9.51
C THR A 332 23.13 16.03 8.06
N ASP A 333 23.11 17.36 7.85
CA ASP A 333 23.06 17.94 6.50
C ASP A 333 24.27 17.55 5.66
N ALA A 334 25.44 17.42 6.27
CA ALA A 334 26.67 17.03 5.59
C ALA A 334 26.57 15.57 5.03
N SER A 335 26.06 14.64 5.83
CA SER A 335 25.85 13.26 5.38
C SER A 335 24.75 13.16 4.32
N LYS A 336 23.67 13.94 4.45
CA LYS A 336 22.60 14.03 3.43
C LYS A 336 23.14 14.55 2.10
N GLN A 337 23.94 15.62 2.11
CA GLN A 337 24.57 16.13 0.89
C GLN A 337 25.53 15.10 0.26
N ALA A 338 26.27 14.37 1.09
CA ALA A 338 27.20 13.36 0.60
C ALA A 338 26.47 12.15 -0.01
N VAL A 339 25.43 11.64 0.64
CA VAL A 339 24.65 10.52 0.09
C VAL A 339 23.88 10.93 -1.17
N GLY A 340 23.37 12.17 -1.24
CA GLY A 340 22.74 12.71 -2.45
C GLY A 340 23.66 12.63 -3.67
N LYS A 341 24.94 12.95 -3.52
CA LYS A 341 25.95 12.81 -4.58
C LYS A 341 26.18 11.33 -4.97
N LEU A 342 26.22 10.42 -3.99
CA LEU A 342 26.35 8.98 -4.26
C LEU A 342 25.10 8.44 -5.00
N MET A 343 23.92 8.95 -4.70
CA MET A 343 22.68 8.63 -5.41
C MET A 343 22.69 9.16 -6.84
N ASP A 344 23.10 10.43 -7.05
CA ASP A 344 23.27 11.00 -8.39
C ASP A 344 24.19 10.13 -9.25
N GLU A 345 25.33 9.70 -8.71
CA GLU A 345 26.27 8.81 -9.41
C GLU A 345 25.66 7.44 -9.68
N PHE A 346 25.06 6.82 -8.67
CA PHE A 346 24.51 5.45 -8.78
C PHE A 346 23.32 5.36 -9.73
N TYR A 347 22.42 6.33 -9.66
CA TYR A 347 21.21 6.38 -10.48
C TYR A 347 21.43 7.06 -11.83
N SER A 348 22.65 7.49 -12.11
CA SER A 348 23.01 8.22 -13.34
C SER A 348 22.18 9.49 -13.53
N LEU A 349 21.92 10.20 -12.44
CA LEU A 349 21.22 11.50 -12.43
C LEU A 349 22.21 12.64 -12.69
N PRO A 350 21.72 13.82 -13.13
CA PRO A 350 22.50 15.05 -13.05
C PRO A 350 22.89 15.36 -11.60
N ALA A 351 23.78 16.31 -11.37
CA ALA A 351 24.12 16.72 -10.01
C ALA A 351 22.94 17.45 -9.34
N GLY A 352 22.50 16.96 -8.18
CA GLY A 352 21.55 17.60 -7.30
C GLY A 352 20.22 16.88 -7.02
N PRO A 353 19.57 16.20 -7.98
CA PRO A 353 18.33 15.48 -7.73
C PRO A 353 18.38 14.48 -6.58
N GLY A 354 19.49 13.74 -6.40
CA GLY A 354 19.63 12.80 -5.30
C GLY A 354 19.43 13.41 -3.92
N LEU A 355 19.87 14.66 -3.72
CA LEU A 355 19.60 15.39 -2.48
C LEU A 355 18.12 15.78 -2.34
N THR A 356 17.50 16.21 -3.42
CA THR A 356 16.09 16.63 -3.43
C THR A 356 15.15 15.44 -3.14
N MET A 357 15.45 14.27 -3.69
CA MET A 357 14.69 13.04 -3.47
C MET A 357 14.62 12.62 -2.01
N LEU A 358 15.60 12.96 -1.16
CA LEU A 358 15.62 12.51 0.24
C LEU A 358 14.36 12.92 1.02
N GLY A 359 13.67 13.97 0.60
CA GLY A 359 12.41 14.41 1.21
C GLY A 359 11.21 13.51 0.90
N ASP A 360 11.30 12.66 -0.13
CA ASP A 360 10.21 11.81 -0.59
C ASP A 360 10.06 10.52 0.24
N ALA A 361 11.03 10.22 1.10
CA ALA A 361 11.04 9.06 1.98
C ALA A 361 11.35 9.44 3.42
N HIS A 362 10.70 8.77 4.37
CA HIS A 362 11.10 8.75 5.77
C HIS A 362 11.77 7.42 6.09
N TRP A 363 13.08 7.43 6.31
CA TRP A 363 13.84 6.22 6.68
C TRP A 363 13.46 5.76 8.07
N THR A 364 13.31 4.45 8.24
CA THR A 364 12.81 3.90 9.49
C THR A 364 13.94 3.42 10.39
N ASN A 365 14.02 4.02 11.58
CA ASN A 365 14.99 3.63 12.60
C ASN A 365 14.62 2.29 13.28
N TYR A 366 15.42 1.85 14.25
CA TYR A 366 15.16 0.59 14.95
C TYR A 366 13.83 0.60 15.70
N ALA A 367 13.47 1.70 16.38
CA ALA A 367 12.22 1.76 17.16
C ALA A 367 10.98 1.63 16.24
N GLU A 368 11.03 2.22 15.07
CA GLU A 368 9.98 2.14 14.05
C GLU A 368 9.90 0.74 13.45
N ASN A 369 11.03 0.11 13.13
CA ASN A 369 11.09 -1.28 12.69
C ASN A 369 10.53 -2.24 13.75
N ARG A 370 10.89 -2.05 15.02
CA ARG A 370 10.34 -2.84 16.13
C ARG A 370 8.83 -2.68 16.22
N ASP A 371 8.31 -1.46 16.11
CA ASP A 371 6.88 -1.17 16.13
C ASP A 371 6.16 -1.79 14.92
N PHE A 372 6.76 -1.69 13.75
CA PHE A 372 6.21 -2.23 12.51
C PHE A 372 6.10 -3.76 12.50
N PHE A 373 7.09 -4.48 13.01
CA PHE A 373 7.11 -5.94 12.98
C PHE A 373 6.52 -6.60 14.23
N LEU A 374 6.65 -5.99 15.42
CA LEU A 374 6.36 -6.65 16.68
C LEU A 374 5.14 -6.09 17.42
N ASN A 375 4.72 -4.86 17.13
CA ASN A 375 3.58 -4.26 17.82
C ASN A 375 2.25 -4.69 17.19
N GLN A 376 1.55 -5.59 17.86
CA GLN A 376 0.24 -6.09 17.43
C GLN A 376 -0.86 -5.01 17.50
N ASN A 377 -0.64 -3.91 18.25
CA ASN A 377 -1.58 -2.80 18.32
C ASN A 377 -1.29 -1.70 17.29
N ASN A 378 -0.16 -1.76 16.56
CA ASN A 378 0.10 -0.82 15.47
C ASN A 378 -0.87 -1.11 14.31
N PRO A 379 -1.77 -0.17 13.96
CA PRO A 379 -2.79 -0.39 12.93
C PRO A 379 -2.22 -0.49 11.51
N THR A 380 -0.97 -0.07 11.32
CA THR A 380 -0.23 -0.13 10.04
C THR A 380 1.01 -1.03 10.12
N ASN A 381 0.99 -2.03 11.00
CA ASN A 381 2.07 -3.01 11.08
C ASN A 381 2.16 -3.86 9.81
N PHE A 382 3.25 -4.61 9.68
CA PHE A 382 3.53 -5.46 8.52
C PHE A 382 2.35 -6.39 8.18
N GLU A 383 1.82 -7.10 9.17
CA GLU A 383 0.73 -8.05 8.97
C GLU A 383 -0.52 -7.39 8.39
N ARG A 384 -0.97 -6.26 8.97
CA ARG A 384 -2.18 -5.56 8.54
C ARG A 384 -2.02 -4.97 7.15
N THR A 385 -0.87 -4.36 6.87
CA THR A 385 -0.56 -3.80 5.55
C THR A 385 -0.53 -4.88 4.48
N TYR A 386 0.19 -5.98 4.72
CA TYR A 386 0.25 -7.13 3.83
C TYR A 386 -1.13 -7.77 3.59
N ASN A 387 -1.91 -7.98 4.67
CA ASN A 387 -3.25 -8.55 4.56
C ASN A 387 -4.21 -7.66 3.78
N THR A 388 -4.16 -6.35 3.99
CA THR A 388 -4.98 -5.38 3.24
C THR A 388 -4.63 -5.42 1.76
N ALA A 389 -3.35 -5.39 1.42
CA ALA A 389 -2.89 -5.49 0.04
C ALA A 389 -3.32 -6.80 -0.63
N PHE A 390 -3.15 -7.93 0.07
CA PHE A 390 -3.61 -9.23 -0.43
C PHE A 390 -5.11 -9.21 -0.75
N LEU A 391 -5.95 -8.68 0.15
CA LEU A 391 -7.41 -8.63 -0.06
C LEU A 391 -7.78 -7.77 -1.27
N LEU A 392 -7.13 -6.61 -1.43
CA LEU A 392 -7.35 -5.72 -2.58
C LEU A 392 -6.95 -6.39 -3.90
N TYR A 393 -5.76 -6.98 -3.97
CA TYR A 393 -5.31 -7.67 -5.18
C TYR A 393 -6.10 -8.94 -5.48
N LYS A 394 -6.60 -9.63 -4.46
CA LYS A 394 -7.51 -10.76 -4.62
C LYS A 394 -8.86 -10.31 -5.19
N ALA A 395 -9.41 -9.20 -4.72
CA ALA A 395 -10.67 -8.65 -5.21
C ALA A 395 -10.64 -8.34 -6.71
N ILE A 396 -9.51 -7.86 -7.22
CA ILE A 396 -9.29 -7.61 -8.67
C ILE A 396 -8.65 -8.81 -9.40
N ARG A 397 -8.55 -9.97 -8.74
CA ARG A 397 -8.04 -11.23 -9.29
C ARG A 397 -6.57 -11.20 -9.75
N SER A 398 -5.75 -10.34 -9.18
CA SER A 398 -4.30 -10.29 -9.44
C SER A 398 -3.53 -11.38 -8.69
N VAL A 399 -4.06 -11.88 -7.56
CA VAL A 399 -3.51 -13.00 -6.78
C VAL A 399 -4.61 -14.00 -6.43
N ASP A 400 -4.23 -15.27 -6.26
CA ASP A 400 -5.19 -16.34 -5.95
C ASP A 400 -5.07 -16.81 -4.50
N THR A 401 -3.86 -17.13 -4.06
CA THR A 401 -3.60 -17.81 -2.79
C THR A 401 -2.81 -16.90 -1.85
N LYS A 402 -3.27 -16.84 -0.61
CA LYS A 402 -2.57 -16.13 0.45
C LYS A 402 -1.46 -17.01 1.02
N VAL A 403 -0.24 -16.49 0.99
CA VAL A 403 0.82 -17.02 1.84
C VAL A 403 0.73 -16.31 3.19
N PRO A 404 0.70 -17.04 4.32
CA PRO A 404 0.68 -16.42 5.64
C PRO A 404 1.89 -15.51 5.86
N PHE A 405 1.68 -14.37 6.50
CA PHE A 405 2.73 -13.36 6.71
C PHE A 405 3.92 -13.89 7.54
N ASP A 406 3.69 -14.81 8.46
CA ASP A 406 4.70 -15.47 9.29
C ASP A 406 5.65 -16.40 8.50
N GLN A 407 5.26 -16.75 7.27
CA GLN A 407 6.12 -17.48 6.34
C GLN A 407 7.01 -16.55 5.49
N ILE A 408 6.75 -15.26 5.51
CA ILE A 408 7.43 -14.24 4.68
C ILE A 408 8.27 -13.30 5.55
N MET A 409 7.85 -13.04 6.78
CA MET A 409 8.49 -12.13 7.71
C MET A 409 9.43 -12.87 8.65
N ASP A 410 10.64 -12.33 8.86
CA ASP A 410 11.57 -12.81 9.88
C ASP A 410 12.07 -11.64 10.73
N PHE A 411 11.56 -11.55 11.93
CA PHE A 411 11.90 -10.49 12.90
C PHE A 411 12.94 -10.91 13.95
N SER A 412 13.62 -12.03 13.75
CA SER A 412 14.62 -12.56 14.70
C SER A 412 15.75 -11.57 14.94
N VAL A 413 16.23 -10.93 13.87
CA VAL A 413 17.29 -9.91 13.96
C VAL A 413 16.80 -8.68 14.70
N ILE A 414 15.63 -8.16 14.40
CA ILE A 414 15.04 -7.00 15.11
C ILE A 414 14.91 -7.30 16.61
N LYS A 415 14.44 -8.50 16.98
CA LYS A 415 14.41 -8.91 18.39
C LYS A 415 15.80 -8.95 19.03
N LYS A 416 16.80 -9.50 18.32
CA LYS A 416 18.16 -9.60 18.83
C LYS A 416 18.79 -8.24 19.08
N LEU A 417 18.67 -7.31 18.12
CA LEU A 417 19.22 -5.95 18.22
C LEU A 417 18.59 -5.15 19.37
N GLY A 418 17.36 -5.46 19.77
CA GLY A 418 16.67 -4.83 20.90
C GLY A 418 17.31 -5.05 22.27
N SER A 419 18.26 -5.98 22.39
CA SER A 419 19.07 -6.15 23.61
C SER A 419 20.24 -5.17 23.70
N GLU A 420 20.54 -4.43 22.63
CA GLU A 420 21.65 -3.49 22.59
C GLU A 420 21.17 -2.08 22.92
N PRO A 421 21.78 -1.37 23.90
CA PRO A 421 21.33 -0.05 24.35
C PRO A 421 21.15 0.96 23.21
N ARG A 422 22.09 0.99 22.26
CA ARG A 422 22.04 1.93 21.13
C ARG A 422 20.77 1.82 20.26
N PHE A 423 20.15 0.63 20.22
CA PHE A 423 18.89 0.39 19.51
C PHE A 423 17.70 0.44 20.47
N ALA A 424 17.83 -0.16 21.65
CA ALA A 424 16.75 -0.23 22.64
C ALA A 424 16.24 1.15 23.09
N GLU A 425 17.13 2.14 23.13
CA GLU A 425 16.85 3.51 23.59
C GLU A 425 16.28 4.41 22.48
N GLN A 426 16.30 3.95 21.22
CA GLN A 426 15.71 4.71 20.11
C GLN A 426 14.20 4.86 20.27
N LYS A 427 13.68 5.99 19.79
CA LYS A 427 12.25 6.32 19.80
C LYS A 427 11.76 6.43 18.36
N ASN A 428 10.45 6.27 18.20
CA ASN A 428 9.77 6.56 16.94
C ASN A 428 9.94 8.06 16.63
N GLU A 429 10.49 8.39 15.46
CA GLU A 429 10.71 9.75 14.98
C GLU A 429 9.65 10.19 13.97
N TYR A 430 8.80 9.27 13.51
CA TYR A 430 7.75 9.53 12.54
C TYR A 430 6.39 9.74 13.22
N GLU A 431 6.35 10.57 14.24
CA GLU A 431 5.12 10.95 14.91
C GLU A 431 4.69 12.36 14.52
N PHE A 432 3.49 12.48 13.95
CA PHE A 432 2.92 13.77 13.61
C PHE A 432 2.35 14.46 14.87
N LYS A 433 2.68 15.73 15.05
CA LYS A 433 2.20 16.54 16.19
C LYS A 433 0.93 17.27 15.80
N PHE A 434 -0.17 16.93 16.44
CA PHE A 434 -1.44 17.64 16.28
C PHE A 434 -1.65 18.64 17.40
N THR A 435 -1.98 19.91 17.05
CA THR A 435 -2.49 20.85 18.04
C THR A 435 -3.90 20.47 18.46
N PRO A 436 -4.28 20.63 19.75
CA PRO A 436 -5.66 20.44 20.17
C PRO A 436 -6.60 21.34 19.36
N THR A 437 -7.70 20.77 18.84
CA THR A 437 -8.73 21.52 18.10
C THR A 437 -10.10 20.90 18.36
N THR A 438 -11.16 21.65 18.07
CA THR A 438 -12.54 21.18 18.18
C THR A 438 -13.09 20.76 16.82
N GLY A 439 -14.15 19.96 16.81
CA GLY A 439 -14.81 19.55 15.57
C GLY A 439 -15.43 20.71 14.77
N LEU A 440 -15.60 21.88 15.39
CA LEU A 440 -16.13 23.09 14.75
C LEU A 440 -15.05 23.84 13.96
N ASP A 441 -13.78 23.67 14.34
CA ASP A 441 -12.64 24.38 13.73
C ASP A 441 -12.06 23.61 12.55
N VAL A 442 -12.49 22.37 12.31
CA VAL A 442 -12.01 21.55 11.19
C VAL A 442 -12.89 21.77 9.95
N ASN A 443 -12.26 22.21 8.85
CA ASN A 443 -12.94 22.35 7.57
C ASN A 443 -13.22 20.97 6.94
N VAL A 444 -14.38 20.40 7.27
CA VAL A 444 -14.80 19.08 6.76
C VAL A 444 -15.12 19.05 5.26
N GLU A 445 -15.30 20.21 4.64
CA GLU A 445 -15.49 20.30 3.18
C GLU A 445 -14.19 19.99 2.42
N SER A 446 -13.04 20.11 3.10
CA SER A 446 -11.73 19.71 2.57
C SER A 446 -11.43 18.23 2.72
N ALA A 447 -12.34 17.42 3.25
CA ALA A 447 -12.13 15.99 3.42
C ALA A 447 -11.86 15.31 2.07
N VAL A 448 -10.72 14.60 1.97
CA VAL A 448 -10.33 13.89 0.75
C VAL A 448 -11.13 12.60 0.56
N LEU A 449 -11.55 11.97 1.67
CA LEU A 449 -12.46 10.83 1.65
C LEU A 449 -13.34 10.78 2.91
N THR A 450 -14.46 10.09 2.78
CA THR A 450 -15.36 9.75 3.90
C THR A 450 -15.65 8.27 3.87
N LYS A 451 -15.26 7.57 4.94
CA LYS A 451 -15.61 6.16 5.17
C LYS A 451 -16.84 6.09 6.07
N THR A 452 -17.91 5.51 5.57
CA THR A 452 -19.12 5.27 6.36
C THR A 452 -19.07 3.85 6.94
N VAL A 453 -19.26 3.73 8.24
CA VAL A 453 -19.34 2.46 8.95
C VAL A 453 -20.62 2.38 9.77
N THR A 454 -21.11 1.17 9.97
CA THR A 454 -22.23 0.90 10.85
C THR A 454 -21.71 0.29 12.14
N ILE A 455 -22.02 0.90 13.27
CA ILE A 455 -21.81 0.36 14.63
C ILE A 455 -23.18 0.32 15.30
N ASN A 456 -23.60 -0.86 15.72
CA ASN A 456 -24.89 -1.05 16.37
C ASN A 456 -24.75 -0.82 17.89
N PHE A 457 -25.22 0.30 18.34
CA PHE A 457 -25.27 0.59 19.78
C PHE A 457 -26.59 0.08 20.39
N PHE A 458 -26.50 -0.45 21.59
CA PHE A 458 -27.71 -0.74 22.38
C PHE A 458 -28.58 0.53 22.52
N PRO A 459 -29.93 0.46 22.54
CA PRO A 459 -30.79 1.62 22.72
C PRO A 459 -30.37 2.50 23.90
N ASN A 460 -30.30 3.79 23.68
CA ASN A 460 -29.87 4.81 24.65
C ASN A 460 -28.48 4.58 25.28
N SER A 461 -27.62 3.82 24.62
CA SER A 461 -26.25 3.52 25.06
C SER A 461 -25.22 4.03 24.07
N PHE A 462 -24.03 4.32 24.56
CA PHE A 462 -22.81 4.60 23.82
C PHE A 462 -21.69 3.59 24.14
N ASP A 463 -22.01 2.54 24.90
CA ASP A 463 -21.09 1.42 25.19
C ASP A 463 -20.91 0.56 23.92
N LEU A 464 -19.67 0.55 23.40
CA LEU A 464 -19.29 -0.21 22.18
C LEU A 464 -19.35 -1.73 22.43
N HIS A 465 -19.01 -2.17 23.63
CA HIS A 465 -18.86 -3.58 23.99
C HIS A 465 -20.03 -4.08 24.87
N LYS A 466 -21.20 -3.43 24.79
CA LYS A 466 -22.38 -3.81 25.54
C LYS A 466 -22.71 -5.29 25.37
N GLN A 467 -22.72 -6.01 26.49
CA GLN A 467 -23.13 -7.42 26.53
C GLN A 467 -24.65 -7.52 26.74
N ILE A 468 -25.24 -8.52 26.10
CA ILE A 468 -26.65 -8.89 26.24
C ILE A 468 -26.78 -10.40 26.49
N PRO A 469 -27.85 -10.88 27.15
CA PRO A 469 -28.08 -12.30 27.30
C PRO A 469 -28.10 -13.04 25.97
N ALA A 470 -27.41 -14.16 25.88
CA ALA A 470 -27.41 -15.00 24.71
C ALA A 470 -28.80 -15.60 24.45
N LYS A 471 -29.20 -15.70 23.19
CA LYS A 471 -30.50 -16.34 22.80
C LYS A 471 -30.58 -17.81 23.21
N SER A 472 -29.45 -18.48 23.44
CA SER A 472 -29.36 -19.84 23.95
C SER A 472 -29.77 -19.98 25.44
N GLY A 473 -29.99 -18.87 26.14
CA GLY A 473 -30.33 -18.85 27.57
C GLY A 473 -29.14 -19.03 28.52
N THR A 474 -27.92 -19.21 28.00
CA THR A 474 -26.70 -19.35 28.83
C THR A 474 -25.61 -18.40 28.33
N GLY A 475 -25.07 -17.56 29.24
CA GLY A 475 -24.00 -16.62 28.97
C GLY A 475 -24.45 -15.29 28.36
N GLU A 476 -23.48 -14.45 28.07
CA GLU A 476 -23.66 -13.14 27.45
C GLU A 476 -22.93 -13.10 26.10
N VAL A 477 -23.43 -12.29 25.16
CA VAL A 477 -22.86 -12.06 23.84
C VAL A 477 -22.79 -10.57 23.56
N PRO A 478 -21.82 -10.08 22.76
CA PRO A 478 -21.79 -8.69 22.34
C PRO A 478 -23.07 -8.31 21.57
N TYR A 479 -23.61 -7.14 21.87
CA TYR A 479 -24.77 -6.60 21.14
C TYR A 479 -24.44 -6.36 19.66
N ASP A 480 -23.25 -5.83 19.36
CA ASP A 480 -22.69 -5.79 18.03
C ASP A 480 -21.50 -6.77 17.92
N PRO A 481 -21.68 -7.94 17.30
CA PRO A 481 -20.59 -8.92 17.16
C PRO A 481 -19.48 -8.47 16.20
N ASN A 482 -19.68 -7.39 15.42
CA ASN A 482 -18.73 -6.87 14.45
C ASN A 482 -17.97 -5.63 14.94
N VAL A 483 -18.22 -5.18 16.17
CA VAL A 483 -17.66 -3.91 16.66
C VAL A 483 -16.13 -3.90 16.61
N ASP A 484 -15.47 -4.96 17.06
CA ASP A 484 -14.00 -5.05 17.05
C ASP A 484 -13.42 -4.97 15.63
N TYR A 485 -14.05 -5.67 14.68
CA TYR A 485 -13.65 -5.59 13.27
C TYR A 485 -13.84 -4.17 12.71
N THR A 486 -14.97 -3.54 13.01
CA THR A 486 -15.26 -2.18 12.54
C THR A 486 -14.27 -1.16 13.11
N ILE A 487 -13.94 -1.28 14.40
CA ILE A 487 -12.93 -0.43 15.06
C ILE A 487 -11.55 -0.67 14.45
N GLU A 488 -11.17 -1.91 14.16
CA GLU A 488 -9.90 -2.21 13.48
C GLU A 488 -9.81 -1.57 12.09
N GLU A 489 -10.88 -1.60 11.31
CA GLU A 489 -10.94 -0.95 10.00
C GLU A 489 -10.83 0.59 10.09
N ILE A 490 -11.40 1.20 11.15
CA ILE A 490 -11.22 2.64 11.42
C ILE A 490 -9.76 2.91 11.85
N ALA A 491 -9.19 2.06 12.70
CA ALA A 491 -7.80 2.20 13.15
C ALA A 491 -6.81 2.11 11.98
N LYS A 492 -7.01 1.16 11.06
CA LYS A 492 -6.19 1.03 9.83
C LYS A 492 -6.25 2.31 9.00
N LEU A 493 -7.45 2.82 8.74
CA LEU A 493 -7.62 4.07 8.00
C LEU A 493 -6.90 5.23 8.70
N ALA A 494 -7.19 5.46 9.98
CA ALA A 494 -6.59 6.55 10.74
C ALA A 494 -5.06 6.41 10.86
N GLY A 495 -4.55 5.17 10.95
CA GLY A 495 -3.12 4.87 10.98
C GLY A 495 -2.44 5.18 9.64
N GLN A 496 -3.04 4.79 8.51
CA GLN A 496 -2.53 5.11 7.17
C GLN A 496 -2.42 6.61 6.93
N PHE A 497 -3.35 7.37 7.49
CA PHE A 497 -3.39 8.83 7.43
C PHE A 497 -2.83 9.47 8.71
N GLY A 498 -1.66 9.03 9.15
CA GLY A 498 -1.04 9.48 10.39
C GLY A 498 -0.72 10.98 10.43
N ALA A 499 -0.66 11.64 9.28
CA ALA A 499 -0.46 13.09 9.15
C ALA A 499 -1.76 13.86 8.87
N ALA A 500 -2.94 13.21 8.90
CA ALA A 500 -4.23 13.85 8.71
C ALA A 500 -5.05 13.91 9.99
N ARG A 501 -5.94 14.88 10.10
CA ARG A 501 -7.01 14.87 11.11
C ARG A 501 -8.11 13.91 10.71
N ILE A 502 -8.65 13.22 11.69
CA ILE A 502 -9.74 12.27 11.52
C ILE A 502 -10.95 12.79 12.27
N GLN A 503 -11.97 13.18 11.52
CA GLN A 503 -13.26 13.53 12.13
C GLN A 503 -14.14 12.28 12.23
N ILE A 504 -14.59 11.98 13.44
CA ILE A 504 -15.54 10.92 13.75
C ILE A 504 -16.90 11.57 13.98
N SER A 505 -17.85 11.29 13.08
CA SER A 505 -19.19 11.88 13.10
C SER A 505 -20.24 10.84 13.45
N GLY A 506 -20.98 11.04 14.54
CA GLY A 506 -22.09 10.18 14.95
C GLY A 506 -23.41 10.65 14.38
N HIS A 507 -24.21 9.71 13.87
CA HIS A 507 -25.55 9.94 13.34
C HIS A 507 -26.55 8.97 13.95
N THR A 508 -27.78 9.46 14.16
CA THR A 508 -28.95 8.65 14.55
C THR A 508 -29.98 8.65 13.43
N ASP A 509 -30.93 7.76 13.52
CA ASP A 509 -32.13 7.84 12.69
C ASP A 509 -33.18 8.80 13.27
N ALA A 510 -34.23 9.06 12.49
CA ALA A 510 -35.30 9.95 12.83
C ALA A 510 -36.48 9.29 13.59
N SER A 511 -36.33 8.02 14.05
CA SER A 511 -37.42 7.28 14.69
C SER A 511 -37.92 7.91 15.99
N MET A 512 -37.09 8.72 16.64
CA MET A 512 -37.43 9.43 17.88
C MET A 512 -37.85 10.89 17.65
N ARG A 513 -38.00 11.34 16.39
CA ARG A 513 -38.42 12.72 16.06
C ARG A 513 -39.81 12.97 16.60
N GLY A 514 -39.98 14.06 17.33
CA GLY A 514 -41.22 14.41 18.02
C GLY A 514 -41.48 13.67 19.34
N VAL A 515 -40.60 12.74 19.73
CA VAL A 515 -40.68 11.98 21.01
C VAL A 515 -39.53 12.38 21.95
N ALA A 516 -38.30 12.50 21.43
CA ALA A 516 -37.16 12.92 22.21
C ALA A 516 -36.70 14.33 21.81
N ASP A 517 -36.07 15.03 22.77
CA ASP A 517 -35.45 16.32 22.53
C ASP A 517 -34.25 16.17 21.57
N GLU A 518 -34.18 17.04 20.58
CA GLU A 518 -33.11 17.03 19.56
C GLU A 518 -31.72 17.17 20.18
N SER A 519 -31.59 17.99 21.24
CA SER A 519 -30.32 18.20 21.93
C SER A 519 -29.82 16.93 22.57
N LEU A 520 -30.69 16.13 23.17
CA LEU A 520 -30.35 14.84 23.79
C LEU A 520 -29.90 13.80 22.74
N VAL A 521 -30.56 13.79 21.59
CA VAL A 521 -30.22 12.89 20.50
C VAL A 521 -28.88 13.28 19.86
N ARG A 522 -28.61 14.58 19.73
CA ARG A 522 -27.32 15.09 19.27
C ARG A 522 -26.21 14.77 20.27
N GLU A 523 -26.47 14.91 21.58
CA GLU A 523 -25.55 14.52 22.64
C GLU A 523 -25.25 13.03 22.60
N LEU A 524 -26.26 12.18 22.46
CA LEU A 524 -26.07 10.72 22.36
C LEU A 524 -25.18 10.36 21.16
N SER A 525 -25.41 10.99 19.99
CA SER A 525 -24.58 10.76 18.81
C SER A 525 -23.13 11.22 19.01
N THR A 526 -22.90 12.31 19.74
CA THR A 526 -21.58 12.79 20.13
C THR A 526 -20.88 11.80 21.07
N ARG A 527 -21.58 11.28 22.08
CA ARG A 527 -21.03 10.28 23.01
C ARG A 527 -20.65 8.98 22.31
N ARG A 528 -21.44 8.54 21.32
CA ARG A 528 -21.11 7.37 20.47
C ARG A 528 -19.85 7.58 19.65
N ALA A 529 -19.71 8.74 19.03
CA ALA A 529 -18.48 9.09 18.30
C ALA A 529 -17.26 9.20 19.22
N ASN A 530 -17.43 9.72 20.45
CA ASN A 530 -16.40 9.75 21.47
C ASN A 530 -15.96 8.33 21.90
N ALA A 531 -16.89 7.40 22.10
CA ALA A 531 -16.56 6.02 22.43
C ALA A 531 -15.67 5.37 21.38
N VAL A 532 -15.93 5.64 20.10
CA VAL A 532 -15.05 5.20 19.00
C VAL A 532 -13.65 5.83 19.12
N LYS A 533 -13.57 7.15 19.34
CA LYS A 533 -12.27 7.83 19.57
C LYS A 533 -11.50 7.22 20.75
N GLU A 534 -12.15 7.03 21.88
CA GLU A 534 -11.53 6.48 23.08
C GLU A 534 -10.98 5.08 22.84
N GLU A 535 -11.71 4.23 22.11
CA GLU A 535 -11.25 2.90 21.74
C GLU A 535 -9.99 2.95 20.86
N LEU A 536 -9.94 3.84 19.87
CA LEU A 536 -8.77 4.05 19.02
C LEU A 536 -7.55 4.51 19.82
N VAL A 537 -7.74 5.45 20.74
CA VAL A 537 -6.67 5.96 21.61
C VAL A 537 -6.19 4.89 22.59
N ASN A 538 -7.11 4.19 23.24
CA ASN A 538 -6.77 3.24 24.30
C ASN A 538 -6.17 1.94 23.78
N LYS A 539 -6.78 1.35 22.74
CA LYS A 539 -6.38 0.05 22.19
C LYS A 539 -5.16 0.18 21.25
N TYR A 540 -5.20 1.14 20.33
CA TYR A 540 -4.17 1.30 19.31
C TYR A 540 -3.12 2.36 19.66
N LYS A 541 -3.22 3.02 20.84
CA LYS A 541 -2.28 4.05 21.31
C LYS A 541 -2.14 5.24 20.34
N MET A 542 -3.22 5.54 19.61
CA MET A 542 -3.22 6.64 18.66
C MET A 542 -3.24 8.01 19.36
N ASN A 543 -2.71 9.04 18.70
CA ASN A 543 -2.69 10.38 19.25
C ASN A 543 -4.13 10.93 19.41
N PRO A 544 -4.59 11.27 20.64
CA PRO A 544 -5.95 11.77 20.85
C PRO A 544 -6.25 13.07 20.11
N ASN A 545 -5.23 13.89 19.82
CA ASN A 545 -5.38 15.14 19.09
C ASN A 545 -5.52 14.96 17.58
N GLN A 546 -5.24 13.76 17.05
CA GLN A 546 -5.56 13.44 15.66
C GLN A 546 -7.06 13.42 15.42
N PHE A 547 -7.85 13.11 16.46
CA PHE A 547 -9.29 12.89 16.33
C PHE A 547 -10.10 14.09 16.80
N VAL A 548 -11.05 14.51 15.98
CA VAL A 548 -12.13 15.42 16.33
C VAL A 548 -13.49 14.71 16.23
N VAL A 549 -14.42 15.08 17.10
CA VAL A 549 -15.72 14.40 17.23
C VAL A 549 -16.84 15.38 16.93
N ALA A 550 -17.85 14.93 16.22
CA ALA A 550 -19.10 15.66 15.99
C ALA A 550 -20.31 14.74 16.13
N GLY A 551 -21.40 15.23 16.70
CA GLY A 551 -22.67 14.53 16.75
C GLY A 551 -23.72 15.32 15.97
N TYR A 552 -24.37 14.68 15.03
CA TYR A 552 -25.39 15.32 14.17
C TYR A 552 -26.81 14.85 14.48
N GLY A 553 -27.00 13.91 15.43
CA GLY A 553 -28.34 13.36 15.65
C GLY A 553 -28.95 12.87 14.33
N TRP A 554 -30.16 13.27 14.04
CA TRP A 554 -30.89 12.99 12.78
C TRP A 554 -30.79 14.08 11.72
N ASP A 555 -30.02 15.16 11.94
CA ASP A 555 -30.03 16.35 11.07
C ASP A 555 -29.39 16.13 9.71
N LYS A 556 -28.49 15.17 9.62
CA LYS A 556 -27.76 14.82 8.38
C LYS A 556 -28.08 13.38 7.99
N PRO A 557 -29.20 13.12 7.27
CA PRO A 557 -29.50 11.79 6.76
C PRO A 557 -28.43 11.34 5.75
N ALA A 558 -28.22 10.03 5.66
CA ALA A 558 -27.26 9.43 4.72
C ALA A 558 -27.62 9.73 3.25
N ASP A 559 -28.91 9.77 2.95
CA ASP A 559 -29.47 10.19 1.68
C ASP A 559 -30.58 11.21 1.94
N PRO A 560 -30.40 12.47 1.52
CA PRO A 560 -31.45 13.49 1.67
C PRO A 560 -32.77 13.16 0.93
N LYS A 561 -32.74 12.27 -0.08
CA LYS A 561 -33.92 11.81 -0.81
C LYS A 561 -34.63 10.65 -0.12
N ASP A 562 -33.97 10.01 0.86
CA ASP A 562 -34.50 8.88 1.63
C ASP A 562 -34.20 9.11 3.13
N PRO A 563 -34.73 10.21 3.74
CA PRO A 563 -34.37 10.60 5.11
C PRO A 563 -34.89 9.64 6.18
N ASP A 564 -35.89 8.81 5.84
CA ASP A 564 -36.50 7.85 6.76
C ASP A 564 -35.87 6.46 6.72
N ASN A 565 -34.76 6.30 6.00
CA ASN A 565 -34.00 5.06 6.00
C ASN A 565 -33.22 4.89 7.30
N HIS A 566 -33.91 4.39 8.34
CA HIS A 566 -33.33 4.25 9.68
C HIS A 566 -32.04 3.43 9.71
N ALA A 567 -31.95 2.38 8.88
CA ALA A 567 -30.75 1.52 8.85
C ALA A 567 -29.51 2.24 8.31
N LYS A 568 -29.68 3.04 7.23
CA LYS A 568 -28.58 3.85 6.67
C LYS A 568 -28.21 5.03 7.56
N ASN A 569 -29.19 5.58 8.29
CA ASN A 569 -28.99 6.78 9.10
C ASN A 569 -28.28 6.48 10.43
N ARG A 570 -28.43 5.30 11.00
CA ARG A 570 -27.66 4.85 12.18
C ARG A 570 -26.24 4.46 11.76
N ARG A 571 -25.36 5.46 11.69
CA ARG A 571 -24.00 5.28 11.17
C ARG A 571 -22.98 6.16 11.91
N VAL A 572 -21.72 5.80 11.72
CA VAL A 572 -20.56 6.64 12.02
C VAL A 572 -19.85 6.97 10.70
N GLU A 573 -19.53 8.22 10.48
CA GLU A 573 -18.70 8.66 9.35
C GLU A 573 -17.32 9.03 9.83
N ILE A 574 -16.31 8.54 9.14
CA ILE A 574 -14.89 8.82 9.37
C ILE A 574 -14.41 9.66 8.19
N LYS A 575 -14.11 10.93 8.44
CA LYS A 575 -13.61 11.85 7.42
C LYS A 575 -12.13 12.09 7.60
N VAL A 576 -11.37 11.91 6.53
CA VAL A 576 -9.95 12.23 6.48
C VAL A 576 -9.81 13.65 5.96
N VAL A 577 -9.33 14.53 6.82
CA VAL A 577 -9.14 15.96 6.54
C VAL A 577 -7.62 16.22 6.59
N PRO A 578 -7.00 16.70 5.51
CA PRO A 578 -5.59 17.05 5.54
C PRO A 578 -5.29 17.99 6.71
N ALA A 579 -4.24 17.71 7.46
CA ALA A 579 -3.80 18.64 8.50
C ALA A 579 -3.37 19.92 7.80
N GLU A 580 -3.81 21.08 8.31
CA GLU A 580 -3.28 22.34 7.86
C GLU A 580 -1.77 22.33 8.07
N ALA A 581 -1.01 22.75 7.07
CA ALA A 581 0.44 22.88 7.19
C ALA A 581 0.73 23.78 8.40
N GLN A 582 1.27 23.18 9.45
CA GLN A 582 1.71 23.89 10.65
C GLN A 582 3.09 24.47 10.44
#